data_221b6efdea182332decfd48783112489
#
_entry.id   221b6efdea182332decfd48783112489
#
_cell.length_a   1.000
_cell.length_b   1.000
_cell.length_c   1.000
_cell.angle_alpha   90.00
_cell.angle_beta   90.00
_cell.angle_gamma   90.00
#
_symmetry.space_group_name_H-M   'P 1'
#
loop_
_entity.id
_entity.type
_entity.pdbx_description
1 polymer ?
#
loop_
_entity_poly.entity_id
_entity_poly.type
_entity_poly.pdbx_seq_one_letter_code
_entity_poly.pdbx_strand_id
1 'polypeptide(L)'
;TKFSNIRNYAKLSVAPMMDWTDRHCRYFHRTLSKNTLLYTEMVTSPALIKGNATHLLEFDKSEHPVALQLGGSDPIELAKAAVIGSKYGYDEINLNVGCPSDRVQSGTFGAVLMKTPEVVAKCCKEMIDAVDTEVTVKCRVGVDQQNPDVTLPKFLEHISNAGVTRVIIHARKAILSGLSPKQNRNVPPLNYELVYKMKELFPDLHLSLNGGIQSVKQAKSHLENGIDGVMIGRAAYQKPGEVLID
;
A
#
# COMPACT_ATOMS: atom_id res chain seq x y z
N THR A 1 -5.40 3.75 -20.27
CA THR A 1 -6.30 3.65 -19.13
C THR A 1 -6.37 4.99 -18.38
N LYS A 2 -7.44 5.25 -17.64
CA LYS A 2 -7.63 6.48 -16.84
C LYS A 2 -6.42 6.79 -15.92
N PHE A 3 -5.73 5.76 -15.45
CA PHE A 3 -4.62 5.86 -14.50
C PHE A 3 -3.23 5.54 -15.09
N SER A 4 -3.08 5.55 -16.41
CA SER A 4 -1.81 5.19 -17.06
C SER A 4 -0.63 6.05 -16.61
N ASN A 5 -0.85 7.32 -16.33
CA ASN A 5 0.20 8.24 -15.92
C ASN A 5 0.81 7.85 -14.56
N ILE A 6 -0.02 7.66 -13.53
CA ILE A 6 0.48 7.30 -12.19
C ILE A 6 1.15 5.91 -12.19
N ARG A 7 0.70 4.99 -13.03
CA ARG A 7 1.28 3.65 -13.15
C ARG A 7 2.73 3.65 -13.65
N ASN A 8 3.11 4.63 -14.45
CA ASN A 8 4.51 4.79 -14.86
C ASN A 8 5.41 5.10 -13.65
N TYR A 9 4.93 5.91 -12.72
CA TYR A 9 5.64 6.20 -11.47
C TYR A 9 5.60 5.02 -10.48
N ALA A 10 4.55 4.20 -10.53
CA ALA A 10 4.40 3.02 -9.67
C ALA A 10 5.35 1.86 -10.01
N LYS A 11 6.17 1.97 -11.07
CA LYS A 11 7.27 1.02 -11.34
C LYS A 11 8.26 0.97 -10.19
N LEU A 12 8.53 2.11 -9.55
CA LEU A 12 9.27 2.19 -8.31
C LEU A 12 8.52 3.10 -7.34
N SER A 13 8.27 2.61 -6.14
CA SER A 13 7.61 3.38 -5.09
C SER A 13 8.28 3.19 -3.74
N VAL A 14 8.08 4.16 -2.84
CA VAL A 14 8.52 4.10 -1.45
C VAL A 14 7.35 3.71 -0.57
N ALA A 15 7.54 2.68 0.24
CA ALA A 15 6.48 2.16 1.11
C ALA A 15 6.04 3.18 2.17
N PRO A 16 4.74 3.21 2.52
CA PRO A 16 4.26 3.92 3.69
C PRO A 16 4.89 3.34 4.96
N MET A 17 5.52 4.18 5.76
CA MET A 17 6.21 3.76 6.99
C MET A 17 5.94 4.76 8.11
N MET A 18 5.27 4.31 9.19
CA MET A 18 4.98 5.14 10.36
C MET A 18 6.25 5.72 10.96
N ASP A 19 6.20 6.97 11.37
CA ASP A 19 7.28 7.78 11.94
C ASP A 19 8.45 8.06 10.97
N TRP A 20 8.40 7.54 9.74
CA TRP A 20 9.47 7.66 8.76
C TRP A 20 9.08 8.44 7.51
N THR A 21 7.98 8.09 6.85
CA THR A 21 7.57 8.76 5.58
C THR A 21 6.66 9.96 5.80
N ASP A 22 7.07 10.84 6.69
CA ASP A 22 6.44 12.15 6.88
C ASP A 22 6.72 13.09 5.69
N ARG A 23 6.13 14.29 5.72
CA ARG A 23 6.31 15.28 4.65
C ARG A 23 7.78 15.69 4.41
N HIS A 24 8.60 15.67 5.46
CA HIS A 24 10.01 16.04 5.35
C HIS A 24 10.82 14.95 4.64
N CYS A 25 10.58 13.69 4.99
CA CYS A 25 11.17 12.54 4.31
C CYS A 25 10.75 12.49 2.84
N ARG A 26 9.45 12.66 2.54
CA ARG A 26 8.96 12.65 1.15
C ARG A 26 9.51 13.80 0.33
N TYR A 27 9.59 15.00 0.89
CA TYR A 27 10.24 16.15 0.23
C TYR A 27 11.69 15.81 -0.11
N PHE A 28 12.44 15.27 0.85
CA PHE A 28 13.83 14.85 0.63
C PHE A 28 13.94 13.75 -0.44
N HIS A 29 13.11 12.71 -0.38
CA HIS A 29 13.08 11.67 -1.41
C HIS A 29 12.82 12.24 -2.81
N ARG A 30 11.94 13.22 -2.92
CA ARG A 30 11.64 13.88 -4.19
C ARG A 30 12.83 14.68 -4.76
N THR A 31 13.71 15.19 -3.92
CA THR A 31 14.93 15.84 -4.40
C THR A 31 15.90 14.85 -5.05
N LEU A 32 15.83 13.56 -4.67
CA LEU A 32 16.67 12.50 -5.22
C LEU A 32 16.07 11.83 -6.44
N SER A 33 14.75 11.71 -6.50
CA SER A 33 14.06 11.06 -7.61
C SER A 33 12.80 11.80 -8.04
N LYS A 34 12.70 12.08 -9.34
CA LYS A 34 11.51 12.66 -9.97
C LYS A 34 10.49 11.59 -10.38
N ASN A 35 10.92 10.34 -10.48
CA ASN A 35 10.17 9.25 -11.13
C ASN A 35 9.61 8.21 -10.15
N THR A 36 9.76 8.42 -8.84
CA THR A 36 9.30 7.51 -7.81
C THR A 36 7.95 7.95 -7.24
N LEU A 37 7.00 7.01 -7.10
CA LEU A 37 5.75 7.27 -6.39
C LEU A 37 6.00 7.23 -4.87
N LEU A 38 5.64 8.31 -4.18
CA LEU A 38 5.80 8.46 -2.74
C LEU A 38 4.48 8.19 -2.02
N TYR A 39 4.56 7.67 -0.80
CA TYR A 39 3.41 7.37 0.06
C TYR A 39 3.53 8.10 1.39
N THR A 40 2.40 8.58 1.91
CA THR A 40 2.34 9.11 3.27
C THR A 40 2.50 7.98 4.29
N GLU A 41 2.66 8.34 5.55
CA GLU A 41 2.34 7.44 6.66
C GLU A 41 0.85 7.10 6.61
N MET A 42 0.44 6.02 7.30
CA MET A 42 -0.97 5.68 7.41
C MET A 42 -1.72 6.71 8.26
N VAL A 43 -2.79 7.26 7.69
CA VAL A 43 -3.73 8.14 8.39
C VAL A 43 -5.05 7.40 8.58
N THR A 44 -5.56 7.32 9.80
CA THR A 44 -6.80 6.59 10.05
C THR A 44 -8.04 7.40 9.68
N SER A 45 -9.06 6.75 9.14
CA SER A 45 -10.33 7.42 8.81
C SER A 45 -10.98 8.07 10.03
N PRO A 46 -11.01 7.44 11.22
CA PRO A 46 -11.52 8.12 12.42
C PRO A 46 -10.75 9.40 12.79
N ALA A 47 -9.43 9.44 12.60
CA ALA A 47 -8.64 10.64 12.88
C ALA A 47 -9.05 11.80 11.97
N LEU A 48 -9.33 11.54 10.70
CA LEU A 48 -9.78 12.57 9.75
C LEU A 48 -11.23 13.01 9.99
N ILE A 49 -12.12 12.06 10.27
CA ILE A 49 -13.57 12.32 10.33
C ILE A 49 -13.99 12.83 11.70
N LYS A 50 -13.41 12.32 12.78
CA LYS A 50 -13.77 12.63 14.16
C LYS A 50 -12.71 13.45 14.89
N GLY A 51 -11.44 13.27 14.54
CA GLY A 51 -10.29 13.85 15.23
C GLY A 51 -9.79 15.17 14.66
N ASN A 52 -10.39 15.68 13.59
CA ASN A 52 -9.97 16.91 12.89
C ASN A 52 -8.46 16.93 12.55
N ALA A 53 -7.88 15.76 12.22
CA ALA A 53 -6.45 15.59 12.00
C ALA A 53 -6.01 15.92 10.55
N THR A 54 -6.65 16.90 9.90
CA THR A 54 -6.38 17.29 8.52
C THR A 54 -4.96 17.84 8.32
N HIS A 55 -4.30 18.32 9.37
CA HIS A 55 -2.89 18.72 9.34
C HIS A 55 -1.95 17.58 8.94
N LEU A 56 -2.37 16.31 9.14
CA LEU A 56 -1.61 15.12 8.70
C LEU A 56 -1.60 14.95 7.18
N LEU A 57 -2.48 15.67 6.47
CA LEU A 57 -2.60 15.59 5.01
C LEU A 57 -1.75 16.64 4.29
N GLU A 58 -1.05 17.50 5.02
CA GLU A 58 -0.20 18.53 4.42
C GLU A 58 1.00 17.92 3.70
N PHE A 59 1.24 18.40 2.49
CA PHE A 59 2.41 18.05 1.69
C PHE A 59 2.83 19.21 0.79
N ASP A 60 4.08 19.22 0.35
CA ASP A 60 4.59 20.19 -0.62
C ASP A 60 4.23 19.76 -2.05
N LYS A 61 3.92 20.72 -2.91
CA LYS A 61 3.58 20.45 -4.32
C LYS A 61 4.68 19.68 -5.07
N SER A 62 5.92 19.83 -4.65
CA SER A 62 7.03 19.08 -5.26
C SER A 62 6.98 17.58 -4.97
N GLU A 63 6.24 17.14 -3.94
CA GLU A 63 6.13 15.71 -3.60
C GLU A 63 5.35 14.89 -4.64
N HIS A 64 4.59 15.53 -5.54
CA HIS A 64 3.87 14.82 -6.62
C HIS A 64 4.80 13.97 -7.51
N PRO A 65 4.38 12.74 -7.90
CA PRO A 65 3.16 12.07 -7.48
C PRO A 65 3.28 11.49 -6.06
N VAL A 66 2.25 11.73 -5.27
CA VAL A 66 2.17 11.31 -3.87
C VAL A 66 0.83 10.66 -3.55
N ALA A 67 0.87 9.52 -2.87
CA ALA A 67 -0.29 8.74 -2.44
C ALA A 67 -0.58 8.95 -0.95
N LEU A 68 -1.86 9.07 -0.62
CA LEU A 68 -2.34 9.04 0.76
C LEU A 68 -2.68 7.59 1.14
N GLN A 69 -2.07 7.07 2.20
CA GLN A 69 -2.52 5.80 2.77
C GLN A 69 -3.50 6.02 3.91
N LEU A 70 -4.67 5.38 3.80
CA LEU A 70 -5.72 5.36 4.81
C LEU A 70 -5.75 4.03 5.56
N GLY A 71 -6.09 4.08 6.83
CA GLY A 71 -6.43 2.94 7.65
C GLY A 71 -7.85 3.06 8.19
N GLY A 72 -8.59 1.95 8.17
CA GLY A 72 -9.96 1.90 8.64
C GLY A 72 -10.68 0.66 8.13
N SER A 73 -11.92 0.44 8.60
CA SER A 73 -12.76 -0.69 8.23
C SER A 73 -14.23 -0.32 8.05
N ASP A 74 -14.59 0.93 8.29
CA ASP A 74 -15.93 1.43 8.02
C ASP A 74 -16.00 1.99 6.60
N PRO A 75 -16.84 1.42 5.70
CA PRO A 75 -16.91 1.86 4.31
C PRO A 75 -17.30 3.33 4.14
N ILE A 76 -18.23 3.82 4.95
CA ILE A 76 -18.73 5.19 4.87
C ILE A 76 -17.68 6.20 5.37
N GLU A 77 -17.00 5.89 6.47
CA GLU A 77 -15.91 6.73 6.97
C GLU A 77 -14.74 6.78 5.98
N LEU A 78 -14.36 5.63 5.40
CA LEU A 78 -13.30 5.55 4.39
C LEU A 78 -13.65 6.32 3.12
N ALA A 79 -14.89 6.25 2.64
CA ALA A 79 -15.34 7.04 1.50
C ALA A 79 -15.20 8.54 1.78
N LYS A 80 -15.62 9.01 2.96
CA LYS A 80 -15.47 10.42 3.38
C LYS A 80 -13.98 10.81 3.47
N ALA A 81 -13.15 9.96 4.06
CA ALA A 81 -11.71 10.18 4.17
C ALA A 81 -11.04 10.24 2.77
N ALA A 82 -11.44 9.38 1.85
CA ALA A 82 -10.98 9.40 0.46
C ALA A 82 -11.33 10.72 -0.25
N VAL A 83 -12.55 11.23 -0.05
CA VAL A 83 -12.98 12.53 -0.59
C VAL A 83 -12.11 13.66 -0.04
N ILE A 84 -11.81 13.65 1.26
CA ILE A 84 -10.92 14.65 1.86
C ILE A 84 -9.54 14.57 1.21
N GLY A 85 -8.94 13.39 1.13
CA GLY A 85 -7.62 13.19 0.50
C GLY A 85 -7.58 13.62 -0.97
N SER A 86 -8.63 13.29 -1.74
CA SER A 86 -8.77 13.71 -3.13
C SER A 86 -8.83 15.24 -3.27
N LYS A 87 -9.55 15.92 -2.39
CA LYS A 87 -9.61 17.39 -2.36
C LYS A 87 -8.28 18.05 -1.97
N TYR A 88 -7.47 17.40 -1.15
CA TYR A 88 -6.10 17.85 -0.87
C TYR A 88 -5.16 17.71 -2.07
N GLY A 89 -5.54 16.96 -3.09
CA GLY A 89 -4.80 16.83 -4.33
C GLY A 89 -3.87 15.62 -4.39
N TYR A 90 -4.06 14.62 -3.53
CA TYR A 90 -3.31 13.35 -3.63
C TYR A 90 -3.59 12.64 -4.95
N ASP A 91 -2.55 12.06 -5.53
CA ASP A 91 -2.60 11.36 -6.83
C ASP A 91 -3.19 9.95 -6.73
N GLU A 92 -3.20 9.40 -5.52
CA GLU A 92 -3.70 8.05 -5.21
C GLU A 92 -4.22 8.01 -3.78
N ILE A 93 -5.27 7.22 -3.56
CA ILE A 93 -5.76 6.87 -2.22
C ILE A 93 -5.54 5.37 -2.02
N ASN A 94 -4.72 5.02 -1.05
CA ASN A 94 -4.36 3.63 -0.76
C ASN A 94 -4.98 3.16 0.56
N LEU A 95 -5.54 1.96 0.59
CA LEU A 95 -6.07 1.33 1.80
C LEU A 95 -5.04 0.36 2.39
N ASN A 96 -4.71 0.53 3.67
CA ASN A 96 -3.84 -0.38 4.40
C ASN A 96 -4.59 -1.65 4.83
N VAL A 97 -4.14 -2.80 4.32
CA VAL A 97 -4.61 -4.14 4.69
C VAL A 97 -3.42 -5.04 5.08
N GLY A 98 -2.33 -4.43 5.54
CA GLY A 98 -1.08 -5.14 5.79
C GLY A 98 -0.40 -4.87 7.14
N CYS A 99 -0.81 -3.84 7.87
CA CYS A 99 -0.21 -3.49 9.15
C CYS A 99 -0.62 -4.47 10.26
N PRO A 100 0.35 -5.14 10.94
CA PRO A 100 0.06 -6.13 11.98
C PRO A 100 0.10 -5.56 13.40
N SER A 101 0.17 -4.24 13.60
CA SER A 101 0.35 -3.65 14.93
C SER A 101 -0.88 -3.82 15.83
N ASP A 102 -0.66 -3.94 17.15
CA ASP A 102 -1.73 -4.10 18.13
C ASP A 102 -2.69 -2.90 18.16
N ARG A 103 -2.20 -1.69 17.96
CA ARG A 103 -3.03 -0.49 17.82
C ARG A 103 -4.01 -0.60 16.65
N VAL A 104 -3.56 -1.19 15.56
CA VAL A 104 -4.35 -1.40 14.36
C VAL A 104 -5.32 -2.56 14.55
N GLN A 105 -4.89 -3.63 15.22
CA GLN A 105 -5.75 -4.76 15.56
C GLN A 105 -6.89 -4.37 16.52
N SER A 106 -6.62 -3.57 17.54
CA SER A 106 -7.66 -3.07 18.45
C SER A 106 -8.68 -2.19 17.72
N GLY A 107 -8.28 -1.50 16.65
CA GLY A 107 -9.14 -0.76 15.74
C GLY A 107 -9.83 -1.61 14.68
N THR A 108 -9.58 -2.92 14.63
CA THR A 108 -10.13 -3.88 13.66
C THR A 108 -9.87 -3.54 12.19
N PHE A 109 -8.69 -3.01 11.88
CA PHE A 109 -8.25 -2.71 10.51
C PHE A 109 -6.80 -3.16 10.26
N GLY A 110 -6.21 -2.87 9.11
CA GLY A 110 -4.89 -3.36 8.73
C GLY A 110 -4.89 -4.84 8.32
N ALA A 111 -3.85 -5.59 8.70
CA ALA A 111 -3.67 -6.97 8.25
C ALA A 111 -4.79 -7.92 8.66
N VAL A 112 -5.45 -7.70 9.79
CA VAL A 112 -6.59 -8.50 10.24
C VAL A 112 -7.73 -8.54 9.21
N LEU A 113 -7.88 -7.49 8.41
CA LEU A 113 -8.90 -7.41 7.36
C LEU A 113 -8.73 -8.44 6.24
N MET A 114 -7.56 -9.07 6.11
CA MET A 114 -7.40 -10.19 5.19
C MET A 114 -8.26 -11.42 5.58
N LYS A 115 -8.77 -11.46 6.81
CA LYS A 115 -9.73 -12.48 7.26
C LYS A 115 -11.17 -12.22 6.78
N THR A 116 -11.45 -10.99 6.34
CA THR A 116 -12.78 -10.52 5.91
C THR A 116 -12.70 -9.77 4.57
N PRO A 117 -12.33 -10.47 3.47
CA PRO A 117 -12.13 -9.82 2.16
C PRO A 117 -13.39 -9.12 1.64
N GLU A 118 -14.58 -9.58 2.01
CA GLU A 118 -15.86 -8.94 1.69
C GLU A 118 -16.01 -7.54 2.30
N VAL A 119 -15.49 -7.33 3.52
CA VAL A 119 -15.47 -6.01 4.17
C VAL A 119 -14.52 -5.07 3.42
N VAL A 120 -13.34 -5.56 3.06
CA VAL A 120 -12.37 -4.78 2.27
C VAL A 120 -12.94 -4.41 0.90
N ALA A 121 -13.58 -5.34 0.22
CA ALA A 121 -14.25 -5.11 -1.07
C ALA A 121 -15.32 -4.00 -0.95
N LYS A 122 -16.14 -4.05 0.10
CA LYS A 122 -17.14 -3.01 0.36
C LYS A 122 -16.50 -1.65 0.63
N CYS A 123 -15.44 -1.59 1.45
CA CYS A 123 -14.68 -0.37 1.69
C CYS A 123 -14.13 0.21 0.37
N CYS A 124 -13.49 -0.62 -0.44
CA CYS A 124 -12.94 -0.19 -1.73
C CYS A 124 -14.02 0.32 -2.67
N LYS A 125 -15.16 -0.37 -2.75
CA LYS A 125 -16.29 0.04 -3.60
C LYS A 125 -16.81 1.43 -3.22
N GLU A 126 -17.06 1.67 -1.94
CA GLU A 126 -17.52 2.98 -1.45
C GLU A 126 -16.49 4.09 -1.71
N MET A 127 -15.20 3.81 -1.54
CA MET A 127 -14.14 4.77 -1.85
C MET A 127 -14.07 5.07 -3.35
N ILE A 128 -14.11 4.05 -4.20
CA ILE A 128 -14.06 4.18 -5.67
C ILE A 128 -15.26 4.99 -6.19
N ASP A 129 -16.44 4.74 -5.65
CA ASP A 129 -17.66 5.46 -6.05
C ASP A 129 -17.63 6.95 -5.61
N ALA A 130 -16.85 7.26 -4.58
CA ALA A 130 -16.81 8.60 -4.00
C ALA A 130 -15.78 9.54 -4.64
N VAL A 131 -14.74 9.01 -5.33
CA VAL A 131 -13.63 9.81 -5.87
C VAL A 131 -13.24 9.41 -7.29
N ASP A 132 -12.68 10.36 -8.03
CA ASP A 132 -12.06 10.09 -9.33
C ASP A 132 -10.60 9.65 -9.24
N THR A 133 -9.97 9.82 -8.09
CA THR A 133 -8.61 9.40 -7.79
C THR A 133 -8.51 7.88 -7.74
N GLU A 134 -7.40 7.29 -8.22
CA GLU A 134 -7.22 5.84 -8.16
C GLU A 134 -7.21 5.36 -6.71
N VAL A 135 -8.06 4.37 -6.41
CA VAL A 135 -8.09 3.68 -5.11
C VAL A 135 -7.33 2.37 -5.24
N THR A 136 -6.35 2.16 -4.38
CA THR A 136 -5.47 0.99 -4.37
C THR A 136 -5.46 0.32 -3.01
N VAL A 137 -4.93 -0.90 -2.96
CA VAL A 137 -4.82 -1.67 -1.71
C VAL A 137 -3.38 -2.12 -1.50
N LYS A 138 -2.87 -2.00 -0.27
CA LYS A 138 -1.62 -2.63 0.15
C LYS A 138 -1.90 -3.72 1.16
N CYS A 139 -1.58 -4.96 0.82
CA CYS A 139 -1.88 -6.13 1.63
C CYS A 139 -0.65 -7.01 1.88
N ARG A 140 -0.86 -8.12 2.58
CA ARG A 140 0.05 -9.24 2.77
C ARG A 140 -0.42 -10.45 1.96
N VAL A 141 0.30 -11.58 2.05
CA VAL A 141 -0.10 -12.82 1.38
C VAL A 141 -1.09 -13.65 2.21
N GLY A 142 -1.30 -13.30 3.45
CA GLY A 142 -2.21 -13.96 4.40
C GLY A 142 -1.88 -13.58 5.82
N VAL A 143 -2.66 -14.10 6.76
CA VAL A 143 -2.58 -13.78 8.20
C VAL A 143 -2.62 -15.08 9.02
N ASP A 144 -1.78 -15.17 10.04
CA ASP A 144 -1.73 -16.27 11.02
C ASP A 144 -1.67 -17.64 10.34
N GLN A 145 -2.68 -18.49 10.56
CA GLN A 145 -2.77 -19.86 10.04
C GLN A 145 -3.38 -19.95 8.63
N GLN A 146 -3.76 -18.83 8.02
CA GLN A 146 -4.27 -18.86 6.64
C GLN A 146 -3.23 -19.48 5.69
N ASN A 147 -3.71 -20.27 4.74
CA ASN A 147 -2.90 -20.76 3.63
C ASN A 147 -2.81 -19.67 2.54
N PRO A 148 -1.64 -19.07 2.28
CA PRO A 148 -1.50 -18.00 1.30
C PRO A 148 -1.94 -18.37 -0.12
N ASP A 149 -1.74 -19.64 -0.53
CA ASP A 149 -2.13 -20.11 -1.87
C ASP A 149 -3.65 -20.10 -2.10
N VAL A 150 -4.43 -20.11 -1.03
CA VAL A 150 -5.89 -20.02 -1.06
C VAL A 150 -6.37 -18.60 -0.73
N THR A 151 -5.77 -18.00 0.28
CA THR A 151 -6.21 -16.71 0.82
C THR A 151 -5.95 -15.57 -0.15
N LEU A 152 -4.75 -15.50 -0.73
CA LEU A 152 -4.37 -14.36 -1.57
C LEU A 152 -5.19 -14.28 -2.86
N PRO A 153 -5.35 -15.34 -3.66
CA PRO A 153 -6.19 -15.26 -4.86
C PRO A 153 -7.65 -14.92 -4.54
N LYS A 154 -8.23 -15.50 -3.48
CA LYS A 154 -9.58 -15.15 -3.05
C LYS A 154 -9.70 -13.69 -2.63
N PHE A 155 -8.72 -13.16 -1.90
CA PHE A 155 -8.67 -11.76 -1.52
C PHE A 155 -8.62 -10.84 -2.75
N LEU A 156 -7.72 -11.13 -3.69
CA LEU A 156 -7.58 -10.35 -4.92
C LEU A 156 -8.86 -10.38 -5.78
N GLU A 157 -9.52 -11.53 -5.87
CA GLU A 157 -10.80 -11.66 -6.57
C GLU A 157 -11.87 -10.74 -5.97
N HIS A 158 -12.02 -10.72 -4.63
CA HIS A 158 -12.99 -9.86 -3.96
C HIS A 158 -12.75 -8.37 -4.26
N ILE A 159 -11.52 -7.90 -4.10
CA ILE A 159 -11.22 -6.48 -4.27
C ILE A 159 -11.21 -6.05 -5.75
N SER A 160 -10.80 -6.92 -6.68
CA SER A 160 -10.86 -6.62 -8.11
C SER A 160 -12.30 -6.55 -8.61
N ASN A 161 -13.18 -7.42 -8.13
CA ASN A 161 -14.62 -7.36 -8.41
C ASN A 161 -15.28 -6.08 -7.86
N ALA A 162 -14.72 -5.50 -6.80
CA ALA A 162 -15.16 -4.20 -6.28
C ALA A 162 -14.63 -3.00 -7.09
N GLY A 163 -13.74 -3.22 -8.07
CA GLY A 163 -13.21 -2.18 -8.96
C GLY A 163 -11.77 -1.78 -8.69
N VAL A 164 -11.07 -2.41 -7.74
CA VAL A 164 -9.63 -2.17 -7.51
C VAL A 164 -8.83 -2.70 -8.69
N THR A 165 -7.97 -1.85 -9.26
CA THR A 165 -7.17 -2.19 -10.44
C THR A 165 -5.66 -2.22 -10.18
N ARG A 166 -5.23 -1.83 -8.99
CA ARG A 166 -3.83 -1.88 -8.57
C ARG A 166 -3.68 -2.27 -7.11
N VAL A 167 -2.79 -3.23 -6.86
CA VAL A 167 -2.53 -3.79 -5.53
C VAL A 167 -1.03 -3.89 -5.28
N ILE A 168 -0.61 -3.53 -4.08
CA ILE A 168 0.76 -3.72 -3.60
C ILE A 168 0.76 -4.89 -2.60
N ILE A 169 1.57 -5.90 -2.85
CA ILE A 169 1.61 -7.11 -2.03
C ILE A 169 2.96 -7.19 -1.31
N HIS A 170 2.93 -7.08 0.02
CA HIS A 170 4.08 -7.45 0.84
C HIS A 170 4.14 -8.99 0.89
N ALA A 171 5.20 -9.56 0.32
CA ALA A 171 5.33 -11.01 0.09
C ALA A 171 5.58 -11.84 1.36
N ARG A 172 5.08 -11.41 2.50
CA ARG A 172 5.12 -12.12 3.79
C ARG A 172 3.73 -12.25 4.37
N LYS A 173 3.48 -13.33 5.12
CA LYS A 173 2.32 -13.40 6.02
C LYS A 173 2.49 -12.39 7.16
N ALA A 174 1.38 -11.95 7.72
CA ALA A 174 1.36 -11.26 9.02
C ALA A 174 1.01 -12.27 10.12
N ILE A 175 1.79 -12.27 11.19
CA ILE A 175 1.48 -13.01 12.43
C ILE A 175 1.01 -11.98 13.45
N LEU A 176 -0.27 -12.05 13.79
CA LEU A 176 -0.93 -11.03 14.61
C LEU A 176 -0.65 -11.18 16.09
N SER A 177 -0.38 -12.39 16.56
CA SER A 177 -0.03 -12.65 17.95
C SER A 177 1.38 -13.21 18.06
N GLY A 178 2.16 -12.66 18.99
CA GLY A 178 3.51 -13.16 19.30
C GLY A 178 4.65 -12.56 18.50
N LEU A 179 4.39 -11.75 17.47
CA LEU A 179 5.40 -11.01 16.73
C LEU A 179 5.10 -9.51 16.72
N SER A 180 6.12 -8.71 17.08
CA SER A 180 6.06 -7.25 16.91
C SER A 180 5.98 -6.86 15.43
N PRO A 181 5.56 -5.62 15.10
CA PRO A 181 5.58 -5.12 13.73
C PRO A 181 6.97 -5.21 13.06
N LYS A 182 8.04 -5.02 13.83
CA LYS A 182 9.41 -5.17 13.35
C LYS A 182 9.73 -6.62 12.98
N GLN A 183 9.34 -7.58 13.84
CA GLN A 183 9.53 -9.00 13.58
C GLN A 183 8.69 -9.48 12.40
N ASN A 184 7.48 -8.96 12.22
CA ASN A 184 6.61 -9.24 11.06
C ASN A 184 7.21 -8.78 9.71
N ARG A 185 8.25 -7.97 9.72
CA ARG A 185 8.98 -7.57 8.51
C ARG A 185 10.21 -8.43 8.23
N ASN A 186 10.58 -9.34 9.15
CA ASN A 186 11.81 -10.12 9.05
C ASN A 186 11.60 -11.63 9.23
N VAL A 187 10.74 -12.02 10.17
CA VAL A 187 10.59 -13.43 10.59
C VAL A 187 9.74 -14.26 9.62
N PRO A 188 8.54 -13.82 9.20
CA PRO A 188 7.80 -14.61 8.23
C PRO A 188 8.59 -14.67 6.90
N PRO A 189 8.66 -15.84 6.25
CA PRO A 189 9.44 -15.99 5.02
C PRO A 189 8.84 -15.18 3.87
N LEU A 190 9.71 -14.71 2.98
CA LEU A 190 9.32 -14.08 1.72
C LEU A 190 8.83 -15.15 0.73
N ASN A 191 7.72 -14.89 0.04
CA ASN A 191 7.17 -15.76 -0.99
C ASN A 191 6.91 -14.94 -2.26
N TYR A 192 7.96 -14.63 -3.00
CA TYR A 192 7.88 -13.88 -4.26
C TYR A 192 7.18 -14.68 -5.36
N GLU A 193 7.42 -15.99 -5.42
CA GLU A 193 6.80 -16.89 -6.41
C GLU A 193 5.27 -16.83 -6.37
N LEU A 194 4.69 -16.75 -5.18
CA LEU A 194 3.24 -16.60 -5.05
C LEU A 194 2.76 -15.28 -5.67
N VAL A 195 3.52 -14.19 -5.51
CA VAL A 195 3.14 -12.89 -6.08
C VAL A 195 3.23 -12.94 -7.62
N TYR A 196 4.26 -13.57 -8.18
CA TYR A 196 4.36 -13.80 -9.63
C TYR A 196 3.18 -14.64 -10.17
N LYS A 197 2.83 -15.71 -9.46
CA LYS A 197 1.65 -16.53 -9.77
C LYS A 197 0.35 -15.70 -9.75
N MET A 198 0.22 -14.75 -8.82
CA MET A 198 -0.94 -13.84 -8.82
C MET A 198 -0.99 -12.97 -10.06
N LYS A 199 0.15 -12.52 -10.57
CA LYS A 199 0.19 -11.75 -11.83
C LYS A 199 -0.27 -12.59 -13.02
N GLU A 200 0.06 -13.87 -13.05
CA GLU A 200 -0.44 -14.78 -14.09
C GLU A 200 -1.95 -15.02 -13.99
N LEU A 201 -2.48 -15.17 -12.77
CA LEU A 201 -3.90 -15.40 -12.52
C LEU A 201 -4.75 -14.14 -12.70
N PHE A 202 -4.19 -12.97 -12.46
CA PHE A 202 -4.86 -11.66 -12.56
C PHE A 202 -4.09 -10.72 -13.51
N PRO A 203 -4.01 -11.04 -14.81
CA PRO A 203 -3.17 -10.30 -15.75
C PRO A 203 -3.59 -8.83 -15.90
N ASP A 204 -4.85 -8.51 -15.68
CA ASP A 204 -5.40 -7.15 -15.77
C ASP A 204 -5.13 -6.29 -14.51
N LEU A 205 -4.81 -6.93 -13.37
CA LEU A 205 -4.40 -6.21 -12.19
C LEU A 205 -2.96 -5.70 -12.33
N HIS A 206 -2.76 -4.43 -12.01
CA HIS A 206 -1.42 -3.90 -11.79
C HIS A 206 -0.92 -4.35 -10.42
N LEU A 207 0.06 -5.24 -10.38
CA LEU A 207 0.61 -5.78 -9.15
C LEU A 207 2.00 -5.23 -8.88
N SER A 208 2.20 -4.66 -7.70
CA SER A 208 3.51 -4.24 -7.18
C SER A 208 3.97 -5.17 -6.07
N LEU A 209 5.22 -5.56 -6.13
CA LEU A 209 5.87 -6.41 -5.13
C LEU A 209 6.54 -5.56 -4.06
N ASN A 210 6.36 -5.94 -2.80
CA ASN A 210 7.04 -5.33 -1.65
C ASN A 210 7.58 -6.42 -0.72
N GLY A 211 8.63 -6.11 0.01
CA GLY A 211 9.21 -6.96 1.05
C GLY A 211 10.65 -7.42 0.74
N GLY A 212 11.58 -7.07 1.61
CA GLY A 212 12.98 -7.53 1.57
C GLY A 212 13.84 -6.95 0.44
N ILE A 213 13.32 -6.03 -0.37
CA ILE A 213 14.02 -5.44 -1.51
C ILE A 213 14.94 -4.32 -1.01
N GLN A 214 16.23 -4.41 -1.34
CA GLN A 214 17.26 -3.53 -0.80
C GLN A 214 18.04 -2.75 -1.86
N SER A 215 17.81 -2.99 -3.14
CA SER A 215 18.54 -2.32 -4.22
C SER A 215 17.71 -2.19 -5.49
N VAL A 216 18.09 -1.23 -6.34
CA VAL A 216 17.52 -1.07 -7.70
C VAL A 216 17.75 -2.32 -8.55
N LYS A 217 18.89 -3.00 -8.39
CA LYS A 217 19.18 -4.25 -9.11
C LYS A 217 18.13 -5.34 -8.78
N GLN A 218 17.81 -5.52 -7.50
CA GLN A 218 16.77 -6.46 -7.09
C GLN A 218 15.39 -6.03 -7.63
N ALA A 219 15.07 -4.74 -7.57
CA ALA A 219 13.83 -4.21 -8.12
C ALA A 219 13.68 -4.52 -9.62
N LYS A 220 14.74 -4.28 -10.41
CA LYS A 220 14.78 -4.61 -11.85
C LYS A 220 14.54 -6.10 -12.09
N SER A 221 15.19 -6.98 -11.33
CA SER A 221 14.99 -8.43 -11.46
C SER A 221 13.53 -8.84 -11.23
N HIS A 222 12.83 -8.23 -10.27
CA HIS A 222 11.40 -8.50 -10.08
C HIS A 222 10.55 -8.01 -11.26
N LEU A 223 10.86 -6.84 -11.81
CA LEU A 223 10.17 -6.33 -13.02
C LEU A 223 10.38 -7.26 -14.22
N GLU A 224 11.57 -7.81 -14.40
CA GLU A 224 11.91 -8.78 -15.45
C GLU A 224 11.11 -10.09 -15.29
N ASN A 225 10.70 -10.45 -14.07
CA ASN A 225 9.80 -11.56 -13.78
C ASN A 225 8.31 -11.25 -14.01
N GLY A 226 7.99 -10.11 -14.64
CA GLY A 226 6.63 -9.79 -15.10
C GLY A 226 5.76 -9.00 -14.10
N ILE A 227 6.28 -8.65 -12.93
CA ILE A 227 5.59 -7.74 -11.99
C ILE A 227 5.55 -6.32 -12.58
N ASP A 228 4.46 -5.60 -12.35
CA ASP A 228 4.24 -4.26 -12.91
C ASP A 228 4.97 -3.16 -12.15
N GLY A 229 5.26 -3.37 -10.87
CA GLY A 229 5.94 -2.40 -10.02
C GLY A 229 6.63 -3.03 -8.82
N VAL A 230 7.52 -2.26 -8.21
CA VAL A 230 8.25 -2.64 -7.00
C VAL A 230 8.16 -1.52 -5.97
N MET A 231 7.85 -1.89 -4.73
CA MET A 231 7.81 -0.95 -3.61
C MET A 231 8.94 -1.27 -2.64
N ILE A 232 9.77 -0.28 -2.33
CA ILE A 232 10.90 -0.41 -1.41
C ILE A 232 10.56 0.33 -0.11
N GLY A 233 10.77 -0.32 1.02
CA GLY A 233 10.55 0.26 2.33
C GLY A 233 11.84 0.75 2.98
N ARG A 234 12.34 0.02 3.95
CA ARG A 234 13.45 0.42 4.83
C ARG A 234 14.71 0.86 4.09
N ALA A 235 15.07 0.20 3.00
CA ALA A 235 16.23 0.56 2.20
C ALA A 235 16.13 1.98 1.61
N ALA A 236 14.94 2.39 1.17
CA ALA A 236 14.72 3.75 0.68
C ALA A 236 14.92 4.82 1.75
N TYR A 237 14.61 4.52 3.00
CA TYR A 237 14.83 5.43 4.14
C TYR A 237 16.29 5.43 4.61
N GLN A 238 16.87 4.24 4.73
CA GLN A 238 18.23 4.07 5.31
C GLN A 238 19.34 4.39 4.32
N LYS A 239 19.08 4.19 3.01
CA LYS A 239 20.05 4.36 1.93
C LYS A 239 19.41 5.03 0.69
N PRO A 240 18.78 6.19 0.87
CA PRO A 240 18.03 6.83 -0.21
C PRO A 240 18.91 7.13 -1.43
N GLY A 241 20.16 7.48 -1.25
CA GLY A 241 21.11 7.73 -2.35
C GLY A 241 21.45 6.48 -3.18
N GLU A 242 21.27 5.27 -2.65
CA GLU A 242 21.49 4.02 -3.40
C GLU A 242 20.24 3.53 -4.13
N VAL A 243 19.05 3.98 -3.71
CA VAL A 243 17.77 3.45 -4.14
C VAL A 243 16.99 4.44 -5.01
N LEU A 244 17.11 5.73 -4.76
CA LEU A 244 16.23 6.76 -5.32
C LEU A 244 16.92 7.71 -6.32
N ILE A 245 18.23 7.69 -6.46
CA ILE A 245 18.90 8.56 -7.45
C ILE A 245 18.55 8.05 -8.86
N ASP A 246 18.01 8.94 -9.67
CA ASP A 246 17.63 8.71 -11.07
C ASP A 246 18.86 8.42 -11.98
#